data_bf8b1695363828818cbe81e15a356b60
#
_entry.id   bf8b1695363828818cbe81e15a356b60
#
_cell.length_a   1.000
_cell.length_b   1.000
_cell.length_c   1.000
_cell.angle_alpha   90.00
_cell.angle_beta   90.00
_cell.angle_gamma   90.00
#
_symmetry.space_group_name_H-M   'P 1'
#
loop_
_entity.id
_entity.type
_entity.pdbx_description
1 polymer ?
#
loop_
_entity_poly.entity_id
_entity_poly.type
_entity_poly.pdbx_seq_one_letter_code
_entity_poly.pdbx_strand_id
1 'polypeptide(L)'
;MPLRSRKPTSAGRRFQTVSDFSEITRDRPEKSLLAPKPSTGGRNNYGRKTSRHRGGGHKQQYRVIDFKRDKDGVPAKVAAIEYDPNRNARIALLHYLDGEKRYILAPAQVSVGDRVQSGQGAEIRAGNALPLRYIPVGSVVHSVELRPGGGGKMARGAGMSVQLVAKEGAFATLRLPSTEMRRVSIDCRATLGTVGNSEAELIKIGKAGRNRWKGKRPQTRGVAMNPVDHPLGGGEGKTSGGRHPVSPWGQPEGRTRSRNKDSDQMIVRRRRTRGARR
;
A
#
# COMPACT_ATOMS: atom_id res chain seq x y z
N MET A 1 -9.34 -15.28 0.32
CA MET A 1 -10.10 -14.86 1.53
C MET A 1 -11.55 -14.77 1.21
N PRO A 2 -12.45 -15.45 1.87
CA PRO A 2 -13.86 -15.28 1.61
C PRO A 2 -14.34 -13.91 2.13
N LEU A 3 -14.90 -13.11 1.23
CA LEU A 3 -15.66 -11.93 1.59
C LEU A 3 -17.04 -12.36 2.07
N ARG A 4 -17.44 -11.85 3.22
CA ARG A 4 -18.77 -12.11 3.77
C ARG A 4 -19.70 -10.94 3.43
N SER A 5 -20.77 -11.22 2.71
CA SER A 5 -21.87 -10.28 2.50
C SER A 5 -22.72 -10.16 3.76
N ARG A 6 -23.24 -8.97 4.04
CA ARG A 6 -24.17 -8.74 5.14
C ARG A 6 -25.62 -8.96 4.67
N LYS A 7 -26.48 -9.44 5.57
CA LYS A 7 -27.92 -9.53 5.31
C LYS A 7 -28.50 -8.13 5.01
N PRO A 8 -29.40 -7.95 4.04
CA PRO A 8 -29.92 -6.66 3.60
C PRO A 8 -30.99 -6.08 4.57
N THR A 9 -30.67 -6.00 5.85
CA THR A 9 -31.58 -5.54 6.91
C THR A 9 -31.75 -4.03 6.95
N SER A 10 -30.90 -3.27 6.26
CA SER A 10 -30.98 -1.82 6.13
C SER A 10 -30.31 -1.35 4.85
N ALA A 11 -30.60 -0.13 4.40
CA ALA A 11 -30.00 0.46 3.20
C ALA A 11 -28.46 0.44 3.24
N GLY A 12 -27.85 0.71 4.39
CA GLY A 12 -26.41 0.70 4.56
C GLY A 12 -25.78 -0.71 4.57
N ARG A 13 -26.56 -1.76 4.83
CA ARG A 13 -26.11 -3.15 4.84
C ARG A 13 -26.31 -3.88 3.52
N ARG A 14 -27.25 -3.45 2.71
CA ARG A 14 -27.67 -4.12 1.46
C ARG A 14 -26.50 -4.52 0.57
N PHE A 15 -25.53 -3.63 0.37
CA PHE A 15 -24.37 -3.86 -0.49
C PHE A 15 -23.05 -3.96 0.28
N GLN A 16 -23.13 -4.13 1.61
CA GLN A 16 -21.95 -4.17 2.45
C GLN A 16 -21.28 -5.54 2.41
N THR A 17 -19.97 -5.54 2.13
CA THR A 17 -19.12 -6.71 2.31
C THR A 17 -18.06 -6.45 3.38
N VAL A 18 -17.63 -7.49 4.05
CA VAL A 18 -16.57 -7.44 5.06
C VAL A 18 -15.64 -8.64 4.87
N SER A 19 -14.38 -8.50 5.26
CA SER A 19 -13.49 -9.65 5.40
C SER A 19 -13.99 -10.53 6.56
N ASP A 20 -13.87 -11.84 6.41
CA ASP A 20 -14.19 -12.80 7.48
C ASP A 20 -13.09 -12.94 8.54
N PHE A 21 -11.88 -12.43 8.23
CA PHE A 21 -10.70 -12.48 9.10
C PHE A 21 -10.19 -13.90 9.40
N SER A 22 -10.58 -14.91 8.65
CA SER A 22 -10.20 -16.32 8.87
C SER A 22 -8.69 -16.58 8.86
N GLU A 23 -7.91 -15.72 8.18
CA GLU A 23 -6.43 -15.82 8.13
C GLU A 23 -5.74 -15.35 9.42
N ILE A 24 -6.47 -14.65 10.29
CA ILE A 24 -5.89 -14.06 11.50
C ILE A 24 -5.81 -15.13 12.58
N THR A 25 -4.60 -15.36 13.07
CA THR A 25 -4.33 -16.37 14.10
C THR A 25 -4.11 -15.78 15.48
N ARG A 26 -3.92 -14.45 15.57
CA ARG A 26 -3.71 -13.73 16.83
C ARG A 26 -4.40 -12.38 16.80
N ASP A 27 -5.22 -12.08 17.81
CA ASP A 27 -5.98 -10.83 17.91
C ASP A 27 -5.18 -9.68 18.56
N ARG A 28 -4.28 -10.02 19.48
CA ARG A 28 -3.49 -9.03 20.23
C ARG A 28 -2.12 -8.82 19.60
N PRO A 29 -1.73 -7.56 19.30
CA PRO A 29 -0.42 -7.27 18.75
C PRO A 29 0.70 -7.45 19.80
N GLU A 30 1.92 -7.66 19.31
CA GLU A 30 3.13 -7.68 20.14
C GLU A 30 3.42 -6.27 20.67
N LYS A 31 3.44 -6.10 22.00
CA LYS A 31 3.54 -4.78 22.65
C LYS A 31 4.85 -4.07 22.34
N SER A 32 5.97 -4.77 22.29
CA SER A 32 7.30 -4.22 21.99
C SER A 32 7.41 -3.62 20.59
N LEU A 33 6.55 -4.05 19.66
CA LEU A 33 6.54 -3.59 18.26
C LEU A 33 5.44 -2.55 17.97
N LEU A 34 4.87 -1.94 19.01
CA LEU A 34 3.88 -0.89 18.89
C LEU A 34 4.51 0.50 19.10
N ALA A 35 4.10 1.44 18.26
CA ALA A 35 4.43 2.85 18.41
C ALA A 35 3.16 3.71 18.47
N PRO A 36 3.18 4.84 19.20
CA PRO A 36 2.07 5.76 19.23
C PRO A 36 1.79 6.35 17.85
N LYS A 37 0.50 6.52 17.53
CA LYS A 37 0.04 7.15 16.29
C LYS A 37 -0.98 8.23 16.60
N PRO A 38 -0.53 9.45 16.98
CA PRO A 38 -1.43 10.57 17.23
C PRO A 38 -2.15 11.00 15.95
N SER A 39 -3.37 11.51 16.12
CA SER A 39 -4.15 12.04 15.01
C SER A 39 -3.89 13.54 14.88
N THR A 40 -3.33 13.96 13.75
CA THR A 40 -3.03 15.38 13.47
C THR A 40 -4.21 16.12 12.83
N GLY A 41 -5.27 15.42 12.45
CA GLY A 41 -6.41 16.02 11.75
C GLY A 41 -6.05 16.67 10.39
N GLY A 42 -4.97 16.22 9.75
CA GLY A 42 -4.48 16.77 8.49
C GLY A 42 -3.68 18.08 8.62
N ARG A 43 -3.19 18.40 9.83
CA ARG A 43 -2.32 19.57 10.09
C ARG A 43 -0.86 19.15 10.02
N ASN A 44 -0.01 20.09 9.59
CA ASN A 44 1.45 19.97 9.65
C ASN A 44 1.99 20.41 11.03
N ASN A 45 3.32 20.48 11.16
CA ASN A 45 4.00 20.92 12.37
C ASN A 45 3.71 22.41 12.75
N TYR A 46 3.34 23.24 11.79
CA TYR A 46 2.90 24.64 12.00
C TYR A 46 1.40 24.77 12.30
N GLY A 47 0.67 23.69 12.48
CA GLY A 47 -0.77 23.67 12.69
C GLY A 47 -1.63 23.98 11.46
N ARG A 48 -1.03 24.23 10.30
CA ARG A 48 -1.74 24.53 9.05
C ARG A 48 -2.30 23.26 8.42
N LYS A 49 -3.51 23.34 7.90
CA LYS A 49 -4.18 22.21 7.23
C LYS A 49 -3.57 21.96 5.85
N THR A 50 -2.76 20.90 5.73
CA THR A 50 -2.12 20.48 4.47
C THR A 50 -2.84 19.33 3.78
N SER A 51 -3.65 18.56 4.54
CA SER A 51 -4.48 17.49 3.99
C SER A 51 -5.92 17.70 4.45
N ARG A 52 -6.79 18.07 3.50
CA ARG A 52 -8.22 18.31 3.78
C ARG A 52 -8.97 16.98 4.01
N HIS A 53 -10.17 17.07 4.60
CA HIS A 53 -11.08 15.95 4.80
C HIS A 53 -10.48 14.79 5.60
N ARG A 54 -9.59 15.08 6.55
CA ARG A 54 -8.97 14.15 7.49
C ARG A 54 -9.33 14.54 8.92
N GLY A 55 -9.54 13.53 9.77
CA GLY A 55 -9.80 13.72 11.20
C GLY A 55 -10.93 12.85 11.72
N GLY A 56 -11.00 12.74 13.05
CA GLY A 56 -11.83 11.75 13.73
C GLY A 56 -11.33 10.33 13.43
N GLY A 57 -12.19 9.36 13.60
CA GLY A 57 -11.89 7.96 13.38
C GLY A 57 -11.43 7.25 14.65
N HIS A 58 -11.33 5.93 14.56
CA HIS A 58 -10.94 5.09 15.68
C HIS A 58 -9.46 5.30 16.04
N LYS A 59 -9.14 5.35 17.34
CA LYS A 59 -7.76 5.40 17.85
C LYS A 59 -6.96 4.19 17.33
N GLN A 60 -5.75 4.42 16.85
CA GLN A 60 -4.89 3.41 16.27
C GLN A 60 -3.49 3.50 16.86
N GLN A 61 -2.83 2.34 16.99
CA GLN A 61 -1.41 2.25 17.25
C GLN A 61 -0.70 1.82 15.96
N TYR A 62 0.50 2.33 15.74
CA TYR A 62 1.33 1.91 14.61
C TYR A 62 2.04 0.60 14.95
N ARG A 63 2.11 -0.32 13.99
CA ARG A 63 2.96 -1.53 14.07
C ARG A 63 4.26 -1.23 13.35
N VAL A 64 5.37 -1.41 14.05
CA VAL A 64 6.70 -1.24 13.46
C VAL A 64 6.96 -2.43 12.54
N ILE A 65 6.96 -2.17 11.23
CA ILE A 65 7.19 -3.20 10.20
C ILE A 65 8.63 -3.13 9.74
N ASP A 66 9.28 -4.26 9.69
CA ASP A 66 10.60 -4.40 9.10
C ASP A 66 10.51 -4.37 7.56
N PHE A 67 10.72 -3.20 6.99
CA PHE A 67 10.80 -3.01 5.54
C PHE A 67 12.24 -3.15 5.01
N LYS A 68 13.26 -3.15 5.88
CA LYS A 68 14.65 -3.27 5.48
C LYS A 68 15.07 -4.70 5.30
N ARG A 69 14.56 -5.59 6.18
CA ARG A 69 14.93 -7.01 6.18
C ARG A 69 16.44 -7.18 6.24
N ASP A 70 17.07 -6.37 7.08
CA ASP A 70 18.54 -6.25 7.20
C ASP A 70 19.22 -7.37 8.02
N LYS A 71 18.43 -8.25 8.62
CA LYS A 71 18.94 -9.38 9.41
C LYS A 71 19.24 -10.57 8.51
N ASP A 72 20.42 -10.54 7.88
CA ASP A 72 20.84 -11.55 6.93
C ASP A 72 21.31 -12.84 7.60
N GLY A 73 21.05 -13.98 6.96
CA GLY A 73 21.52 -15.28 7.40
C GLY A 73 20.78 -15.90 8.59
N VAL A 74 20.04 -15.12 9.37
CA VAL A 74 19.30 -15.61 10.54
C VAL A 74 17.90 -16.03 10.14
N PRO A 75 17.52 -17.32 10.26
CA PRO A 75 16.17 -17.76 9.96
C PRO A 75 15.19 -17.31 11.06
N ALA A 76 13.98 -17.03 10.64
CA ALA A 76 12.87 -16.69 11.52
C ALA A 76 11.66 -17.59 11.24
N LYS A 77 10.91 -17.94 12.28
CA LYS A 77 9.65 -18.67 12.19
C LYS A 77 8.48 -17.69 12.17
N VAL A 78 7.52 -17.90 11.29
CA VAL A 78 6.24 -17.18 11.31
C VAL A 78 5.43 -17.68 12.51
N ALA A 79 5.30 -16.85 13.53
CA ALA A 79 4.62 -17.17 14.77
C ALA A 79 3.11 -16.92 14.69
N ALA A 80 2.70 -15.84 14.03
CA ALA A 80 1.29 -15.46 13.88
C ALA A 80 1.06 -14.58 12.65
N ILE A 81 -0.18 -14.59 12.15
CA ILE A 81 -0.69 -13.62 11.17
C ILE A 81 -1.68 -12.71 11.91
N GLU A 82 -1.49 -11.39 11.80
CA GLU A 82 -2.23 -10.40 12.57
C GLU A 82 -2.89 -9.34 11.68
N TYR A 83 -3.91 -8.69 12.23
CA TYR A 83 -4.56 -7.53 11.64
C TYR A 83 -3.79 -6.24 11.95
N ASP A 84 -3.56 -5.41 10.93
CA ASP A 84 -3.04 -4.05 11.11
C ASP A 84 -4.06 -3.00 10.67
N PRO A 85 -4.55 -2.11 11.56
CA PRO A 85 -5.49 -1.05 11.21
C PRO A 85 -4.87 0.06 10.34
N ASN A 86 -3.55 0.05 10.13
CA ASN A 86 -2.85 1.08 9.38
C ASN A 86 -2.73 0.76 7.89
N ARG A 87 -2.99 -0.50 7.51
CA ARG A 87 -2.88 -0.97 6.13
C ARG A 87 -3.93 -2.02 5.79
N ASN A 88 -4.12 -2.28 4.51
CA ASN A 88 -5.04 -3.33 4.05
C ASN A 88 -4.38 -4.72 4.05
N ALA A 89 -3.05 -4.79 3.93
CA ALA A 89 -2.30 -6.03 4.01
C ALA A 89 -2.30 -6.59 5.45
N ARG A 90 -2.29 -7.91 5.59
CA ARG A 90 -2.00 -8.58 6.87
C ARG A 90 -0.53 -8.44 7.19
N ILE A 91 -0.19 -8.60 8.46
CA ILE A 91 1.20 -8.63 8.94
C ILE A 91 1.50 -9.99 9.57
N ALA A 92 2.73 -10.46 9.40
CA ALA A 92 3.21 -11.68 10.02
C ALA A 92 4.21 -11.33 11.12
N LEU A 93 4.00 -11.90 12.31
CA LEU A 93 4.95 -11.83 13.41
C LEU A 93 6.02 -12.89 13.21
N LEU A 94 7.27 -12.46 13.14
CA LEU A 94 8.43 -13.32 13.04
C LEU A 94 9.12 -13.46 14.39
N HIS A 95 9.48 -14.68 14.74
CA HIS A 95 10.41 -15.00 15.82
C HIS A 95 11.71 -15.51 15.22
N TYR A 96 12.78 -14.73 15.36
CA TYR A 96 14.11 -15.11 14.94
C TYR A 96 14.77 -16.09 15.92
N LEU A 97 15.72 -16.89 15.44
CA LEU A 97 16.42 -17.86 16.31
C LEU A 97 17.19 -17.23 17.47
N ASP A 98 17.60 -15.97 17.33
CA ASP A 98 18.27 -15.18 18.37
C ASP A 98 17.30 -14.50 19.36
N GLY A 99 16.01 -14.81 19.30
CA GLY A 99 14.97 -14.28 20.19
C GLY A 99 14.35 -12.93 19.76
N GLU A 100 14.92 -12.25 18.75
CA GLU A 100 14.33 -10.99 18.24
C GLU A 100 12.98 -11.26 17.58
N LYS A 101 12.05 -10.33 17.76
CA LYS A 101 10.75 -10.36 17.09
C LYS A 101 10.63 -9.19 16.12
N ARG A 102 10.10 -9.43 14.93
CA ARG A 102 9.81 -8.38 13.94
C ARG A 102 8.48 -8.65 13.24
N TYR A 103 7.83 -7.59 12.79
CA TYR A 103 6.71 -7.70 11.86
C TYR A 103 7.17 -7.55 10.42
N ILE A 104 6.60 -8.35 9.53
CA ILE A 104 6.70 -8.18 8.07
C ILE A 104 5.30 -8.09 7.46
N LEU A 105 5.19 -7.68 6.18
CA LEU A 105 3.96 -7.88 5.43
C LEU A 105 3.76 -9.37 5.21
N ALA A 106 2.57 -9.89 5.49
CA ALA A 106 2.27 -11.30 5.28
C ALA A 106 2.12 -11.60 3.77
N PRO A 107 3.00 -12.43 3.18
CA PRO A 107 2.82 -12.91 1.81
C PRO A 107 1.63 -13.86 1.71
N ALA A 108 1.00 -13.95 0.53
CA ALA A 108 -0.19 -14.79 0.33
C ALA A 108 0.07 -16.29 0.53
N GLN A 109 1.31 -16.73 0.31
CA GLN A 109 1.70 -18.14 0.32
C GLN A 109 2.39 -18.58 1.62
N VAL A 110 2.41 -17.73 2.64
CA VAL A 110 3.09 -18.01 3.90
C VAL A 110 2.07 -18.26 5.00
N SER A 111 2.28 -19.36 5.72
CA SER A 111 1.45 -19.83 6.82
C SER A 111 2.19 -19.75 8.16
N VAL A 112 1.45 -19.87 9.26
CA VAL A 112 2.04 -19.99 10.60
C VAL A 112 2.87 -21.27 10.68
N GLY A 113 4.09 -21.16 11.19
CA GLY A 113 5.05 -22.26 11.27
C GLY A 113 6.12 -22.23 10.18
N ASP A 114 5.89 -21.56 9.07
CA ASP A 114 6.86 -21.45 7.98
C ASP A 114 8.13 -20.72 8.43
N ARG A 115 9.25 -21.09 7.82
CA ARG A 115 10.53 -20.41 8.02
C ARG A 115 10.76 -19.40 6.91
N VAL A 116 11.24 -18.20 7.28
CA VAL A 116 11.62 -17.14 6.36
C VAL A 116 13.01 -16.62 6.71
N GLN A 117 13.76 -16.23 5.69
CA GLN A 117 15.14 -15.76 5.83
C GLN A 117 15.40 -14.57 4.93
N SER A 118 16.40 -13.77 5.27
CA SER A 118 16.88 -12.66 4.46
C SER A 118 18.35 -12.86 4.09
N GLY A 119 18.79 -12.23 3.01
CA GLY A 119 20.18 -12.23 2.57
C GLY A 119 20.39 -13.01 1.28
N GLN A 120 21.63 -12.98 0.77
CA GLN A 120 21.97 -13.58 -0.52
C GLN A 120 21.90 -15.11 -0.54
N GLY A 121 22.08 -15.76 0.61
CA GLY A 121 21.98 -17.22 0.76
C GLY A 121 20.57 -17.72 1.06
N ALA A 122 19.55 -16.87 1.05
CA ALA A 122 18.18 -17.29 1.30
C ALA A 122 17.62 -18.04 0.08
N GLU A 123 16.85 -19.10 0.33
CA GLU A 123 16.16 -19.88 -0.71
C GLU A 123 15.17 -19.03 -1.51
N ILE A 124 14.91 -19.42 -2.77
CA ILE A 124 13.90 -18.79 -3.62
C ILE A 124 12.51 -19.27 -3.21
N ARG A 125 12.07 -18.80 -2.04
CA ARG A 125 10.79 -19.17 -1.42
C ARG A 125 10.00 -17.94 -1.03
N ALA A 126 8.67 -18.01 -1.09
CA ALA A 126 7.78 -16.92 -0.70
C ALA A 126 8.07 -16.47 0.74
N GLY A 127 8.16 -15.15 0.96
CA GLY A 127 8.48 -14.53 2.26
C GLY A 127 9.97 -14.27 2.48
N ASN A 128 10.86 -14.92 1.73
CA ASN A 128 12.29 -14.63 1.80
C ASN A 128 12.64 -13.32 1.10
N ALA A 129 13.60 -12.60 1.65
CA ALA A 129 14.02 -11.30 1.14
C ALA A 129 15.47 -11.36 0.65
N LEU A 130 15.66 -11.07 -0.63
CA LEU A 130 16.98 -11.12 -1.27
C LEU A 130 17.26 -9.84 -2.08
N PRO A 131 18.53 -9.50 -2.32
CA PRO A 131 18.89 -8.57 -3.39
C PRO A 131 18.40 -9.11 -4.75
N LEU A 132 17.94 -8.21 -5.62
CA LEU A 132 17.40 -8.59 -6.95
C LEU A 132 18.40 -9.35 -7.81
N ARG A 133 19.70 -9.16 -7.56
CA ARG A 133 20.79 -9.90 -8.19
C ARG A 133 20.61 -11.42 -8.11
N TYR A 134 20.13 -11.89 -6.96
CA TYR A 134 20.01 -13.33 -6.66
C TYR A 134 18.61 -13.90 -6.95
N ILE A 135 17.63 -13.05 -7.30
CA ILE A 135 16.28 -13.49 -7.62
C ILE A 135 16.19 -13.84 -9.12
N PRO A 136 15.69 -15.01 -9.54
CA PRO A 136 15.54 -15.37 -10.93
C PRO A 136 14.64 -14.40 -11.70
N VAL A 137 14.95 -14.16 -12.99
CA VAL A 137 14.10 -13.42 -13.91
C VAL A 137 12.74 -14.12 -14.04
N GLY A 138 11.66 -13.37 -14.20
CA GLY A 138 10.30 -13.90 -14.22
C GLY A 138 9.64 -13.99 -12.83
N SER A 139 10.43 -13.97 -11.75
CA SER A 139 9.90 -14.06 -10.39
C SER A 139 8.98 -12.91 -10.02
N VAL A 140 7.99 -13.25 -9.19
CA VAL A 140 7.05 -12.30 -8.59
C VAL A 140 7.55 -11.90 -7.21
N VAL A 141 7.65 -10.59 -6.98
CA VAL A 141 8.19 -10.01 -5.75
C VAL A 141 7.30 -8.89 -5.22
N HIS A 142 7.45 -8.56 -3.96
CA HIS A 142 6.80 -7.42 -3.32
C HIS A 142 7.77 -6.68 -2.39
N SER A 143 7.33 -5.59 -1.78
CA SER A 143 8.15 -4.80 -0.84
C SER A 143 9.52 -4.42 -1.40
N VAL A 144 9.57 -4.01 -2.67
CA VAL A 144 10.81 -3.74 -3.39
C VAL A 144 11.39 -2.38 -2.98
N GLU A 145 12.70 -2.33 -2.80
CA GLU A 145 13.44 -1.10 -2.53
C GLU A 145 13.57 -0.22 -3.79
N LEU A 146 13.69 1.08 -3.59
CA LEU A 146 14.04 2.05 -4.65
C LEU A 146 15.55 2.36 -4.67
N ARG A 147 16.20 2.24 -3.53
CA ARG A 147 17.65 2.41 -3.32
C ARG A 147 18.10 1.34 -2.34
N PRO A 148 19.28 0.76 -2.52
CA PRO A 148 19.81 -0.26 -1.61
C PRO A 148 19.79 0.24 -0.16
N GLY A 149 19.33 -0.59 0.77
CA GLY A 149 19.22 -0.27 2.20
C GLY A 149 18.14 0.74 2.58
N GLY A 150 17.39 1.26 1.60
CA GLY A 150 16.32 2.24 1.83
C GLY A 150 15.01 1.66 2.37
N GLY A 151 14.91 0.36 2.49
CA GLY A 151 13.72 -0.38 2.85
C GLY A 151 12.68 -0.46 1.72
N GLY A 152 11.86 -1.49 1.73
CA GLY A 152 10.83 -1.74 0.71
C GLY A 152 9.84 -0.59 0.61
N LYS A 153 9.63 -0.05 -0.58
CA LYS A 153 8.71 1.06 -0.87
C LYS A 153 7.67 0.75 -1.93
N MET A 154 7.98 -0.13 -2.89
CA MET A 154 7.05 -0.52 -3.95
C MET A 154 6.31 -1.81 -3.59
N ALA A 155 5.07 -1.97 -4.09
CA ALA A 155 4.22 -3.16 -3.90
C ALA A 155 4.06 -3.58 -2.42
N ARG A 156 3.52 -2.69 -1.58
CA ARG A 156 3.25 -2.95 -0.16
C ARG A 156 1.78 -3.06 0.19
N GLY A 157 0.90 -2.77 -0.76
CA GLY A 157 -0.55 -2.90 -0.56
C GLY A 157 -1.01 -4.35 -0.61
N ALA A 158 -2.19 -4.63 -0.07
CA ALA A 158 -2.83 -5.94 -0.17
C ALA A 158 -2.96 -6.39 -1.63
N GLY A 159 -2.63 -7.64 -1.93
CA GLY A 159 -2.67 -8.22 -3.27
C GLY A 159 -1.64 -7.67 -4.27
N MET A 160 -0.78 -6.74 -3.85
CA MET A 160 0.20 -6.13 -4.76
C MET A 160 1.42 -7.01 -4.96
N SER A 161 1.92 -6.97 -6.20
CA SER A 161 3.16 -7.64 -6.59
C SER A 161 3.84 -6.89 -7.74
N VAL A 162 5.09 -7.21 -7.99
CA VAL A 162 5.92 -6.69 -9.08
C VAL A 162 6.59 -7.88 -9.73
N GLN A 163 6.71 -7.89 -11.05
CA GLN A 163 7.44 -8.91 -11.78
C GLN A 163 8.84 -8.42 -12.12
N LEU A 164 9.85 -9.22 -11.84
CA LEU A 164 11.22 -9.01 -12.31
C LEU A 164 11.31 -9.48 -13.77
N VAL A 165 11.46 -8.54 -14.70
CA VAL A 165 11.40 -8.83 -16.15
C VAL A 165 12.78 -9.11 -16.72
N ALA A 166 13.79 -8.31 -16.35
CA ALA A 166 15.14 -8.44 -16.87
C ALA A 166 16.17 -7.93 -15.85
N LYS A 167 17.42 -8.33 -16.03
CA LYS A 167 18.60 -7.84 -15.31
C LYS A 167 19.64 -7.46 -16.35
N GLU A 168 20.10 -6.21 -16.32
CA GLU A 168 21.05 -5.67 -17.27
C GLU A 168 22.09 -4.82 -16.55
N GLY A 169 23.34 -5.29 -16.50
CA GLY A 169 24.42 -4.62 -15.79
C GLY A 169 24.08 -4.34 -14.32
N ALA A 170 24.10 -3.08 -13.92
CA ALA A 170 23.82 -2.64 -12.55
C ALA A 170 22.32 -2.47 -12.24
N PHE A 171 21.42 -2.76 -13.19
CA PHE A 171 20.00 -2.50 -13.05
C PHE A 171 19.15 -3.76 -13.24
N ALA A 172 18.04 -3.78 -12.50
CA ALA A 172 16.94 -4.72 -12.67
C ALA A 172 15.72 -3.98 -13.19
N THR A 173 15.09 -4.51 -14.25
CA THR A 173 13.87 -3.97 -14.85
C THR A 173 12.64 -4.65 -14.23
N LEU A 174 11.79 -3.84 -13.63
CA LEU A 174 10.59 -4.26 -12.92
C LEU A 174 9.32 -3.83 -13.66
N ARG A 175 8.35 -4.74 -13.77
CA ARG A 175 6.99 -4.45 -14.23
C ARG A 175 6.09 -4.25 -13.02
N LEU A 176 5.63 -3.01 -12.82
CA LEU A 176 4.74 -2.63 -11.74
C LEU A 176 3.28 -3.03 -12.02
N PRO A 177 2.40 -3.10 -10.99
CA PRO A 177 0.97 -3.37 -11.16
C PRO A 177 0.27 -2.37 -12.09
N SER A 178 0.77 -1.13 -12.16
CA SER A 178 0.28 -0.09 -13.09
C SER A 178 0.66 -0.32 -14.55
N THR A 179 1.35 -1.43 -14.88
CA THR A 179 1.97 -1.71 -16.19
C THR A 179 3.20 -0.85 -16.55
N GLU A 180 3.59 0.07 -15.68
CA GLU A 180 4.84 0.82 -15.83
C GLU A 180 6.04 -0.12 -15.71
N MET A 181 7.02 0.04 -16.59
CA MET A 181 8.32 -0.64 -16.50
C MET A 181 9.37 0.32 -15.98
N ARG A 182 10.04 -0.07 -14.93
CA ARG A 182 10.99 0.78 -14.22
C ARG A 182 12.26 0.03 -13.87
N ARG A 183 13.40 0.71 -14.00
CA ARG A 183 14.70 0.22 -13.52
C ARG A 183 14.91 0.57 -12.06
N VAL A 184 15.57 -0.31 -11.34
CA VAL A 184 16.11 -0.10 -9.99
C VAL A 184 17.50 -0.73 -9.93
N SER A 185 18.34 -0.31 -8.98
CA SER A 185 19.64 -0.98 -8.78
C SER A 185 19.43 -2.47 -8.51
N ILE A 186 20.29 -3.31 -9.07
CA ILE A 186 20.25 -4.76 -8.91
C ILE A 186 20.51 -5.19 -7.45
N ASP A 187 21.13 -4.34 -6.65
CA ASP A 187 21.40 -4.57 -5.22
C ASP A 187 20.23 -4.18 -4.32
N CYS A 188 19.16 -3.60 -4.87
CA CYS A 188 17.92 -3.37 -4.14
C CYS A 188 17.31 -4.69 -3.68
N ARG A 189 16.84 -4.73 -2.44
CA ARG A 189 16.15 -5.91 -1.89
C ARG A 189 14.70 -5.96 -2.30
N ALA A 190 14.19 -7.17 -2.43
CA ALA A 190 12.78 -7.47 -2.62
C ALA A 190 12.41 -8.74 -1.86
N THR A 191 11.15 -8.86 -1.48
CA THR A 191 10.60 -10.08 -0.86
C THR A 191 9.87 -10.90 -1.92
N LEU A 192 10.13 -12.20 -1.97
CA LEU A 192 9.50 -13.13 -2.92
C LEU A 192 8.01 -13.33 -2.63
N GLY A 193 7.23 -13.50 -3.69
CA GLY A 193 5.79 -13.72 -3.63
C GLY A 193 4.95 -12.45 -3.73
N THR A 194 3.64 -12.59 -3.56
CA THR A 194 2.64 -11.52 -3.56
C THR A 194 2.23 -11.16 -2.13
N VAL A 195 1.80 -9.94 -1.89
CA VAL A 195 1.23 -9.55 -0.59
C VAL A 195 -0.13 -10.22 -0.43
N GLY A 196 -0.41 -10.76 0.76
CA GLY A 196 -1.69 -11.39 1.09
C GLY A 196 -2.88 -10.43 1.06
N ASN A 197 -4.09 -10.99 1.33
CA ASN A 197 -5.36 -10.25 1.37
C ASN A 197 -5.72 -9.56 0.03
N SER A 198 -5.58 -10.27 -1.08
CA SER A 198 -5.83 -9.73 -2.44
C SER A 198 -7.23 -9.18 -2.65
N GLU A 199 -8.25 -9.74 -1.99
CA GLU A 199 -9.65 -9.30 -2.10
C GLU A 199 -9.98 -8.03 -1.31
N ALA A 200 -9.00 -7.39 -0.65
CA ALA A 200 -9.21 -6.18 0.13
C ALA A 200 -9.82 -5.02 -0.69
N GLU A 201 -9.59 -4.98 -2.00
CA GLU A 201 -10.16 -3.99 -2.92
C GLU A 201 -11.66 -4.20 -3.18
N LEU A 202 -12.14 -5.44 -3.05
CA LEU A 202 -13.55 -5.81 -3.29
C LEU A 202 -14.46 -5.47 -2.11
N ILE A 203 -13.91 -5.00 -0.98
CA ILE A 203 -14.67 -4.66 0.22
C ILE A 203 -15.52 -3.42 -0.04
N LYS A 204 -16.85 -3.59 -0.02
CA LYS A 204 -17.82 -2.51 -0.11
C LYS A 204 -18.17 -1.97 1.28
N ILE A 205 -17.96 -0.68 1.48
CA ILE A 205 -18.12 -0.03 2.79
C ILE A 205 -19.59 0.03 3.22
N GLY A 206 -20.51 0.26 2.28
CA GLY A 206 -21.96 0.25 2.45
C GLY A 206 -22.56 1.53 3.02
N LYS A 207 -21.90 2.22 3.95
CA LYS A 207 -22.41 3.45 4.57
C LYS A 207 -21.35 4.52 4.82
N ALA A 208 -21.74 5.79 4.79
CA ALA A 208 -20.86 6.94 5.01
C ALA A 208 -20.23 6.94 6.43
N GLY A 209 -20.96 6.49 7.45
CA GLY A 209 -20.45 6.40 8.82
C GLY A 209 -19.21 5.53 8.95
N ARG A 210 -19.08 4.48 8.14
CA ARG A 210 -17.86 3.64 8.11
C ARG A 210 -16.62 4.38 7.59
N ASN A 211 -16.80 5.32 6.66
CA ASN A 211 -15.74 6.23 6.24
C ASN A 211 -15.34 7.18 7.37
N ARG A 212 -16.31 7.64 8.16
CA ARG A 212 -16.04 8.47 9.35
C ARG A 212 -15.19 7.73 10.38
N TRP A 213 -15.49 6.46 10.63
CA TRP A 213 -14.67 5.60 11.54
C TRP A 213 -13.22 5.43 11.05
N LYS A 214 -13.00 5.47 9.73
CA LYS A 214 -11.66 5.44 9.12
C LYS A 214 -10.95 6.81 9.10
N GLY A 215 -11.55 7.85 9.70
CA GLY A 215 -10.97 9.20 9.74
C GLY A 215 -11.16 10.01 8.46
N LYS A 216 -12.01 9.55 7.53
CA LYS A 216 -12.37 10.31 6.32
C LYS A 216 -13.57 11.20 6.63
N ARG A 217 -13.39 12.52 6.50
CA ARG A 217 -14.47 13.51 6.64
C ARG A 217 -15.23 13.69 5.33
N PRO A 218 -16.48 14.20 5.37
CA PRO A 218 -17.21 14.53 4.17
C PRO A 218 -16.48 15.52 3.27
N GLN A 219 -16.72 15.42 1.98
CA GLN A 219 -16.14 16.32 0.97
C GLN A 219 -17.24 16.85 0.05
N THR A 220 -17.26 18.16 -0.15
CA THR A 220 -18.08 18.82 -1.15
C THR A 220 -17.32 18.88 -2.48
N ARG A 221 -18.00 18.63 -3.59
CA ARG A 221 -17.41 18.73 -4.93
C ARG A 221 -17.23 20.21 -5.29
N GLY A 222 -16.15 20.54 -6.01
CA GLY A 222 -15.86 21.93 -6.42
C GLY A 222 -16.96 22.56 -7.26
N VAL A 223 -17.64 21.76 -8.10
CA VAL A 223 -18.79 22.20 -8.93
C VAL A 223 -20.01 22.66 -8.09
N ALA A 224 -20.11 22.18 -6.84
CA ALA A 224 -21.20 22.56 -5.93
C ALA A 224 -20.83 23.71 -4.99
N MET A 225 -19.70 24.36 -5.23
CA MET A 225 -19.20 25.50 -4.47
C MET A 225 -19.46 26.81 -5.23
N ASN A 226 -19.26 27.95 -4.55
CA ASN A 226 -19.28 29.25 -5.19
C ASN A 226 -17.96 29.53 -5.94
N PRO A 227 -17.95 30.48 -6.90
CA PRO A 227 -16.74 30.81 -7.66
C PRO A 227 -15.54 31.22 -6.80
N VAL A 228 -15.78 31.85 -5.66
CA VAL A 228 -14.73 32.25 -4.68
C VAL A 228 -14.05 31.05 -4.03
N ASP A 229 -14.73 29.92 -3.88
CA ASP A 229 -14.25 28.76 -3.16
C ASP A 229 -13.53 27.75 -4.07
N HIS A 230 -13.89 27.73 -5.36
CA HIS A 230 -13.35 26.75 -6.28
C HIS A 230 -13.43 27.23 -7.74
N PRO A 231 -12.38 26.97 -8.58
CA PRO A 231 -12.39 27.37 -9.99
C PRO A 231 -13.51 26.77 -10.84
N LEU A 232 -14.15 25.69 -10.39
CA LEU A 232 -15.30 25.04 -11.02
C LEU A 232 -16.63 25.45 -10.40
N GLY A 233 -16.61 26.38 -9.44
CA GLY A 233 -17.81 26.83 -8.72
C GLY A 233 -18.64 27.82 -9.52
N GLY A 234 -19.88 28.00 -9.08
CA GLY A 234 -20.83 28.92 -9.67
C GLY A 234 -21.79 28.29 -10.66
N GLY A 235 -22.63 29.14 -11.27
CA GLY A 235 -23.70 28.77 -12.20
C GLY A 235 -25.04 28.55 -11.51
N GLU A 236 -26.12 28.45 -12.30
CA GLU A 236 -27.44 28.18 -11.86
C GLU A 236 -27.73 26.68 -11.79
N GLY A 237 -28.17 26.19 -10.65
CA GLY A 237 -28.57 24.81 -10.44
C GLY A 237 -27.38 23.82 -10.64
N LYS A 238 -27.61 22.80 -11.47
CA LYS A 238 -26.65 21.69 -11.69
C LYS A 238 -25.79 21.95 -12.91
N THR A 239 -24.65 22.65 -12.74
CA THR A 239 -23.74 22.99 -13.82
C THR A 239 -22.70 21.91 -14.09
N SER A 240 -22.10 21.94 -15.29
CA SER A 240 -20.99 21.04 -15.69
C SER A 240 -19.60 21.58 -15.33
N GLY A 241 -19.50 22.82 -14.82
CA GLY A 241 -18.25 23.45 -14.39
C GLY A 241 -17.57 24.32 -15.47
N GLY A 242 -17.98 24.26 -16.74
CA GLY A 242 -17.58 25.15 -17.84
C GLY A 242 -16.10 25.13 -18.25
N ARG A 243 -15.27 24.25 -17.70
CA ARG A 243 -13.84 24.12 -18.00
C ARG A 243 -13.31 22.73 -17.67
N HIS A 244 -12.07 22.47 -18.09
CA HIS A 244 -11.39 21.21 -17.73
C HIS A 244 -11.32 21.01 -16.21
N PRO A 245 -11.43 19.76 -15.73
CA PRO A 245 -11.33 19.46 -14.30
C PRO A 245 -10.00 19.95 -13.72
N VAL A 246 -10.10 20.71 -12.64
CA VAL A 246 -8.94 21.28 -11.93
C VAL A 246 -9.09 21.11 -10.42
N SER A 247 -7.96 21.15 -9.72
CA SER A 247 -7.90 21.19 -8.26
C SER A 247 -8.38 22.55 -7.73
N PRO A 248 -8.64 22.71 -6.42
CA PRO A 248 -8.94 24.01 -5.81
C PRO A 248 -7.89 25.10 -6.05
N TRP A 249 -6.69 24.71 -6.38
CA TRP A 249 -5.56 25.61 -6.70
C TRP A 249 -5.36 25.79 -8.21
N GLY A 250 -6.31 25.35 -9.04
CA GLY A 250 -6.25 25.52 -10.48
C GLY A 250 -5.36 24.52 -11.23
N GLN A 251 -4.77 23.56 -10.55
CA GLN A 251 -3.94 22.53 -11.20
C GLN A 251 -4.80 21.54 -11.97
N PRO A 252 -4.49 21.24 -13.25
CA PRO A 252 -5.21 20.24 -14.04
C PRO A 252 -5.19 18.87 -13.38
N GLU A 253 -6.32 18.15 -13.45
CA GLU A 253 -6.38 16.78 -12.99
C GLU A 253 -5.60 15.83 -13.93
N GLY A 254 -5.07 14.75 -13.36
CA GLY A 254 -4.46 13.64 -14.07
C GLY A 254 -2.94 13.66 -14.18
N ARG A 255 -2.30 14.78 -14.49
CA ARG A 255 -0.83 14.90 -14.58
C ARG A 255 -0.27 15.72 -13.44
N THR A 256 0.16 15.05 -12.36
CA THR A 256 0.77 15.73 -11.19
C THR A 256 2.29 15.50 -11.10
N ARG A 257 2.87 14.63 -11.95
CA ARG A 257 4.30 14.37 -11.95
C ARG A 257 5.05 15.54 -12.59
N SER A 258 6.08 16.06 -11.91
CA SER A 258 7.00 17.05 -12.47
C SER A 258 7.61 16.55 -13.79
N ARG A 259 7.75 17.46 -14.77
CA ARG A 259 8.33 17.13 -16.09
C ARG A 259 9.82 16.80 -16.01
N ASN A 260 10.55 17.48 -15.13
CA ASN A 260 12.00 17.39 -14.98
C ASN A 260 12.38 16.64 -13.69
N LYS A 261 11.89 15.41 -13.55
CA LYS A 261 12.20 14.62 -12.36
C LYS A 261 13.31 13.60 -12.69
N ASP A 262 14.43 13.65 -11.98
CA ASP A 262 15.59 12.76 -12.18
C ASP A 262 15.21 11.28 -12.28
N SER A 263 14.20 10.87 -11.50
CA SER A 263 13.71 9.49 -11.53
C SER A 263 12.98 9.11 -12.84
N ASP A 264 12.79 10.02 -13.81
CA ASP A 264 12.22 9.71 -15.13
C ASP A 264 13.19 8.89 -15.98
N GLN A 265 14.50 9.05 -15.78
CA GLN A 265 15.54 8.24 -16.44
C GLN A 265 15.41 6.75 -16.06
N MET A 266 14.81 6.44 -14.92
CA MET A 266 14.58 5.06 -14.47
C MET A 266 13.30 4.45 -15.06
N ILE A 267 12.46 5.21 -15.77
CA ILE A 267 11.22 4.71 -16.37
C ILE A 267 11.47 4.29 -17.81
N VAL A 268 11.48 2.99 -18.08
CA VAL A 268 11.65 2.42 -19.42
C VAL A 268 10.37 2.58 -20.24
N ARG A 269 9.22 2.31 -19.63
CA ARG A 269 7.91 2.43 -20.28
C ARG A 269 6.88 2.92 -19.26
N ARG A 270 6.18 4.00 -19.61
CA ARG A 270 5.10 4.54 -18.78
C ARG A 270 3.86 3.63 -18.81
N ARG A 271 3.00 3.77 -17.80
CA ARG A 271 1.72 3.05 -17.76
C ARG A 271 0.89 3.31 -19.03
N ARG A 272 0.19 2.30 -19.50
CA ARG A 272 -0.80 2.48 -20.57
C ARG A 272 -2.01 3.24 -19.99
N THR A 273 -2.37 4.36 -20.60
CA THR A 273 -3.64 5.05 -20.35
C THR A 273 -4.75 4.35 -21.10
N ARG A 274 -5.89 4.06 -20.46
CA ARG A 274 -7.10 3.64 -21.16
C ARG A 274 -7.46 4.76 -22.14
N GLY A 275 -7.49 4.47 -23.45
CA GLY A 275 -7.87 5.42 -24.49
C GLY A 275 -6.72 5.99 -25.34
N ALA A 276 -5.46 5.69 -25.09
CA ALA A 276 -4.41 5.93 -26.08
C ALA A 276 -4.61 4.92 -27.24
N ARG A 277 -5.41 5.29 -28.23
CA ARG A 277 -5.41 4.62 -29.55
C ARG A 277 -4.00 4.70 -30.11
N ARG A 278 -3.57 3.63 -30.78
CA ARG A 278 -2.32 3.52 -31.54
C ARG A 278 -2.21 4.61 -32.60
#